data_18212c254a22a168d6c4f6178828af10
#
_entry.id   18212c254a22a168d6c4f6178828af10
#
_cell.length_a   1.000
_cell.length_b   1.000
_cell.length_c   1.000
_cell.angle_alpha   90.00
_cell.angle_beta   90.00
_cell.angle_gamma   90.00
#
_symmetry.space_group_name_H-M   'P 1'
#
loop_
_entity.id
_entity.type
_entity.pdbx_description
1 polymer ?
#
loop_
_entity_poly.entity_id
_entity_poly.type
_entity_poly.pdbx_seq_one_letter_code
_entity_poly.pdbx_strand_id
1 'polypeptide(L)'
;MNQNLMTALLPTVKSPSPIQLWQWITEPLDYMDNSEREYGDIFKIRMSGVLNNCVFLSDPKAIQQVLTGTDKQFAAPGSINGILKPFLGDRGVLLLDGGEHRQRRQLLMPQFHGDKIRVYTELICKLTRDLVAGWQVDETINLREQMQSISLSVILQTVFGLYEGERYEQIQAKLIQVISLTESPVKSSFLFIPALQQDLGAWSPWGRFLRDREVLDRLLYAEIADRRRNYQPDRSDILNLLIGSKDAEGNGMSDIELHDELMTLLFAGHE
;
A
#
# COMPACT_ATOMS: atom_id res chain seq x y z
N MET A 1 -26.90 -15.91 17.57
CA MET A 1 -26.06 -15.88 18.80
C MET A 1 -25.47 -14.47 18.86
N ASN A 2 -25.74 -13.72 19.91
CA ASN A 2 -25.56 -12.26 19.96
C ASN A 2 -24.08 -11.85 19.81
N GLN A 3 -23.75 -11.08 18.76
CA GLN A 3 -22.42 -10.49 18.55
C GLN A 3 -21.89 -9.70 19.78
N ASN A 4 -22.79 -9.17 20.59
CA ASN A 4 -22.44 -8.43 21.82
C ASN A 4 -21.93 -9.32 22.98
N LEU A 5 -22.20 -10.61 22.99
CA LEU A 5 -21.75 -11.49 24.07
C LEU A 5 -20.29 -11.95 23.90
N MET A 6 -19.83 -12.17 22.66
CA MET A 6 -18.44 -12.59 22.42
C MET A 6 -17.43 -11.45 22.64
N THR A 7 -17.76 -10.23 22.27
CA THR A 7 -16.88 -9.06 22.52
C THR A 7 -16.75 -8.67 23.99
N ALA A 8 -17.71 -9.06 24.83
CA ALA A 8 -17.65 -8.81 26.28
C ALA A 8 -16.70 -9.76 27.02
N LEU A 9 -16.31 -10.88 26.42
CA LEU A 9 -15.47 -11.92 27.04
C LEU A 9 -13.98 -11.82 26.65
N LEU A 10 -13.63 -11.01 25.65
CA LEU A 10 -12.22 -10.89 25.23
C LEU A 10 -11.42 -10.04 26.22
N PRO A 11 -10.23 -10.50 26.62
CA PRO A 11 -9.28 -9.68 27.36
C PRO A 11 -9.09 -8.34 26.66
N THR A 12 -9.11 -7.26 27.41
CA THR A 12 -8.99 -5.91 26.83
C THR A 12 -7.85 -5.18 27.51
N VAL A 13 -6.99 -4.57 26.73
CA VAL A 13 -5.88 -3.75 27.24
C VAL A 13 -6.42 -2.64 28.12
N LYS A 14 -5.92 -2.56 29.36
CA LYS A 14 -6.45 -1.70 30.42
C LYS A 14 -5.94 -0.27 30.36
N SER A 15 -4.79 -0.04 29.70
CA SER A 15 -4.22 1.30 29.62
C SER A 15 -5.17 2.28 28.88
N PRO A 16 -5.19 3.58 29.24
CA PRO A 16 -6.00 4.57 28.57
C PRO A 16 -5.69 4.68 27.06
N SER A 17 -6.71 4.94 26.25
CA SER A 17 -6.61 5.02 24.79
C SER A 17 -5.47 5.93 24.27
N PRO A 18 -5.22 7.14 24.84
CA PRO A 18 -4.09 7.96 24.40
C PRO A 18 -2.72 7.33 24.66
N ILE A 19 -2.59 6.56 25.76
CA ILE A 19 -1.35 5.85 26.10
C ILE A 19 -1.14 4.70 25.12
N GLN A 20 -2.18 3.92 24.83
CA GLN A 20 -2.12 2.85 23.81
C GLN A 20 -1.70 3.39 22.46
N LEU A 21 -2.29 4.52 22.02
CA LEU A 21 -1.94 5.15 20.75
C LEU A 21 -0.47 5.64 20.74
N TRP A 22 -0.03 6.25 21.83
CA TRP A 22 1.37 6.68 21.96
C TRP A 22 2.35 5.52 21.87
N GLN A 23 2.11 4.42 22.62
CA GLN A 23 2.91 3.20 22.56
C GLN A 23 2.92 2.58 21.17
N TRP A 24 1.74 2.53 20.53
CA TRP A 24 1.60 2.04 19.14
C TRP A 24 2.44 2.84 18.15
N ILE A 25 2.53 4.16 18.31
CA ILE A 25 3.30 5.02 17.41
C ILE A 25 4.80 4.93 17.69
N THR A 26 5.21 4.84 18.95
CA THR A 26 6.64 4.91 19.33
C THR A 26 7.32 3.55 19.38
N GLU A 27 6.63 2.53 19.87
CA GLU A 27 7.17 1.19 20.17
C GLU A 27 6.15 0.09 19.81
N PRO A 28 5.73 -0.03 18.52
CA PRO A 28 4.62 -0.91 18.14
C PRO A 28 4.89 -2.38 18.44
N LEU A 29 6.11 -2.85 18.24
CA LEU A 29 6.47 -4.26 18.49
C LEU A 29 6.43 -4.58 19.98
N ASP A 30 7.06 -3.75 20.80
CA ASP A 30 7.05 -3.93 22.27
C ASP A 30 5.63 -3.86 22.85
N TYR A 31 4.80 -2.94 22.28
CA TYR A 31 3.40 -2.85 22.67
C TYR A 31 2.61 -4.14 22.37
N MET A 32 2.81 -4.73 21.18
CA MET A 32 2.16 -5.99 20.78
C MET A 32 2.65 -7.15 21.65
N ASP A 33 3.96 -7.33 21.79
CA ASP A 33 4.57 -8.43 22.55
C ASP A 33 4.19 -8.40 24.01
N ASN A 34 4.21 -7.22 24.64
CA ASN A 34 3.83 -7.07 26.05
C ASN A 34 2.32 -7.31 26.25
N SER A 35 1.50 -6.86 25.30
CA SER A 35 0.05 -7.10 25.35
C SER A 35 -0.27 -8.58 25.17
N GLU A 36 0.39 -9.29 24.26
CA GLU A 36 0.23 -10.74 24.08
C GLU A 36 0.62 -11.50 25.36
N ARG A 37 1.76 -11.17 25.99
CA ARG A 37 2.20 -11.80 27.24
C ARG A 37 1.22 -11.58 28.39
N GLU A 38 0.56 -10.41 28.46
CA GLU A 38 -0.37 -10.07 29.54
C GLU A 38 -1.79 -10.60 29.30
N TYR A 39 -2.27 -10.55 28.04
CA TYR A 39 -3.67 -10.82 27.69
C TYR A 39 -3.89 -12.10 26.88
N GLY A 40 -2.81 -12.76 26.41
CA GLY A 40 -2.85 -13.96 25.56
C GLY A 40 -3.00 -13.67 24.08
N ASP A 41 -3.10 -14.73 23.26
CA ASP A 41 -3.04 -14.69 21.80
C ASP A 41 -4.19 -13.95 21.12
N ILE A 42 -5.26 -13.64 21.85
CA ILE A 42 -6.44 -12.94 21.33
C ILE A 42 -6.88 -11.89 22.35
N PHE A 43 -6.69 -10.64 22.03
CA PHE A 43 -7.04 -9.54 22.92
C PHE A 43 -7.58 -8.33 22.17
N LYS A 44 -8.31 -7.48 22.89
CA LYS A 44 -8.92 -6.26 22.37
C LYS A 44 -8.15 -5.04 22.79
N ILE A 45 -7.95 -4.12 21.83
CA ILE A 45 -7.41 -2.78 22.07
C ILE A 45 -8.50 -1.73 21.91
N ARG A 46 -8.26 -0.56 22.52
CA ARG A 46 -9.13 0.63 22.40
C ARG A 46 -8.29 1.85 22.12
N MET A 47 -7.94 2.03 20.85
CA MET A 47 -7.30 3.26 20.38
C MET A 47 -8.34 4.16 19.70
N SER A 48 -8.00 5.42 19.48
CA SER A 48 -8.87 6.35 18.75
C SER A 48 -8.85 6.07 17.23
N GLY A 49 -9.86 6.57 16.52
CA GLY A 49 -9.95 6.45 15.07
C GLY A 49 -10.24 5.03 14.59
N VAL A 50 -9.63 4.62 13.51
CA VAL A 50 -9.80 3.29 12.87
C VAL A 50 -9.37 2.13 13.77
N LEU A 51 -8.45 2.36 14.70
CA LEU A 51 -7.98 1.36 15.66
C LEU A 51 -8.88 1.24 16.91
N ASN A 52 -10.03 1.91 16.92
CA ASN A 52 -10.97 1.78 18.03
C ASN A 52 -11.69 0.41 17.95
N ASN A 53 -11.60 -0.36 19.05
CA ASN A 53 -12.17 -1.70 19.15
C ASN A 53 -11.57 -2.77 18.22
N CYS A 54 -10.30 -2.67 17.87
CA CYS A 54 -9.61 -3.73 17.16
C CYS A 54 -9.34 -4.94 18.06
N VAL A 55 -9.30 -6.12 17.46
CA VAL A 55 -8.88 -7.36 18.09
C VAL A 55 -7.57 -7.80 17.46
N PHE A 56 -6.56 -8.03 18.30
CA PHE A 56 -5.29 -8.62 17.87
C PHE A 56 -5.35 -10.12 17.96
N LEU A 57 -4.79 -10.79 16.96
CA LEU A 57 -4.71 -12.24 16.86
C LEU A 57 -3.26 -12.63 16.59
N SER A 58 -2.65 -13.44 17.47
CA SER A 58 -1.34 -14.08 17.25
C SER A 58 -1.47 -15.60 17.09
N ASP A 59 -2.60 -16.22 17.48
CA ASP A 59 -2.85 -17.65 17.28
C ASP A 59 -2.87 -18.01 15.78
N PRO A 60 -1.98 -18.91 15.30
CA PRO A 60 -1.90 -19.25 13.88
C PRO A 60 -3.18 -19.84 13.29
N LYS A 61 -3.98 -20.58 14.11
CA LYS A 61 -5.23 -21.16 13.63
C LYS A 61 -6.31 -20.12 13.50
N ALA A 62 -6.39 -19.16 14.41
CA ALA A 62 -7.30 -18.03 14.31
C ALA A 62 -6.96 -17.16 13.09
N ILE A 63 -5.67 -16.88 12.88
CA ILE A 63 -5.18 -16.16 11.68
C ILE A 63 -5.56 -16.91 10.41
N GLN A 64 -5.32 -18.22 10.35
CA GLN A 64 -5.70 -19.04 9.21
C GLN A 64 -7.21 -18.97 8.93
N GLN A 65 -8.06 -19.05 9.96
CA GLN A 65 -9.52 -18.96 9.80
C GLN A 65 -9.94 -17.61 9.22
N VAL A 66 -9.33 -16.51 9.67
CA VAL A 66 -9.63 -15.16 9.12
C VAL A 66 -9.19 -15.05 7.66
N LEU A 67 -7.97 -15.50 7.33
CA LEU A 67 -7.40 -15.37 5.99
C LEU A 67 -8.06 -16.28 4.94
N THR A 68 -8.59 -17.44 5.37
CA THR A 68 -9.28 -18.39 4.49
C THR A 68 -10.80 -18.29 4.56
N GLY A 69 -11.33 -17.44 5.45
CA GLY A 69 -12.75 -17.22 5.63
C GLY A 69 -13.42 -16.58 4.41
N THR A 70 -14.72 -16.78 4.31
CA THR A 70 -15.51 -16.19 3.22
C THR A 70 -15.97 -14.78 3.57
N ASP A 71 -16.33 -13.97 2.56
CA ASP A 71 -16.89 -12.63 2.74
C ASP A 71 -18.15 -12.59 3.63
N LYS A 72 -18.82 -13.75 3.80
CA LYS A 72 -19.98 -13.89 4.70
C LYS A 72 -19.58 -13.99 6.17
N GLN A 73 -18.36 -14.46 6.44
CA GLN A 73 -17.83 -14.63 7.80
C GLN A 73 -16.98 -13.44 8.24
N PHE A 74 -16.14 -12.95 7.32
CA PHE A 74 -15.23 -11.84 7.58
C PHE A 74 -15.32 -10.84 6.43
N ALA A 75 -15.76 -9.64 6.73
CA ALA A 75 -15.76 -8.53 5.79
C ALA A 75 -14.50 -7.67 5.99
N ALA A 76 -13.87 -7.29 4.88
CA ALA A 76 -12.77 -6.32 4.86
C ALA A 76 -13.24 -5.05 4.11
N PRO A 77 -14.04 -4.19 4.76
CA PRO A 77 -14.57 -3.01 4.09
C PRO A 77 -13.47 -2.02 3.77
N GLY A 78 -13.48 -1.46 2.55
CA GLY A 78 -12.50 -0.47 2.07
C GLY A 78 -12.44 0.77 2.96
N SER A 79 -13.54 1.09 3.67
CA SER A 79 -13.56 2.18 4.63
C SER A 79 -12.55 2.05 5.78
N ILE A 80 -12.15 0.83 6.16
CA ILE A 80 -11.10 0.59 7.16
C ILE A 80 -9.75 1.10 6.63
N ASN A 81 -9.51 0.95 5.32
CA ASN A 81 -8.31 1.45 4.66
C ASN A 81 -8.37 2.95 4.34
N GLY A 82 -9.40 3.65 4.79
CA GLY A 82 -9.59 5.09 4.55
C GLY A 82 -8.42 5.97 5.00
N ILE A 83 -7.60 5.49 5.95
CA ILE A 83 -6.35 6.12 6.35
C ILE A 83 -5.35 6.26 5.18
N LEU A 84 -5.44 5.38 4.18
CA LEU A 84 -4.56 5.36 3.00
C LEU A 84 -5.07 6.26 1.85
N LYS A 85 -6.29 6.81 1.95
CA LYS A 85 -6.85 7.68 0.90
C LYS A 85 -5.94 8.81 0.44
N PRO A 86 -5.21 9.51 1.32
CA PRO A 86 -4.30 10.56 0.89
C PRO A 86 -3.19 10.07 -0.05
N PHE A 87 -2.85 8.77 0.02
CA PHE A 87 -1.84 8.16 -0.86
C PHE A 87 -2.45 7.52 -2.10
N LEU A 88 -3.57 6.80 -1.94
CA LEU A 88 -4.08 5.88 -2.95
C LEU A 88 -5.21 6.46 -3.81
N GLY A 89 -5.80 7.59 -3.39
CA GLY A 89 -7.07 8.07 -3.94
C GLY A 89 -8.28 7.32 -3.37
N ASP A 90 -9.40 7.30 -4.08
CA ASP A 90 -10.66 6.73 -3.61
C ASP A 90 -11.11 5.48 -4.40
N ARG A 91 -10.50 5.21 -5.55
CA ARG A 91 -10.94 4.20 -6.53
C ARG A 91 -10.01 3.00 -6.69
N GLY A 92 -8.91 2.93 -5.92
CA GLY A 92 -8.00 1.77 -5.89
C GLY A 92 -8.64 0.56 -5.19
N VAL A 93 -8.21 -0.65 -5.56
CA VAL A 93 -8.79 -1.92 -5.08
C VAL A 93 -8.83 -2.04 -3.56
N LEU A 94 -7.89 -1.45 -2.83
CA LEU A 94 -7.85 -1.49 -1.36
C LEU A 94 -8.95 -0.65 -0.68
N LEU A 95 -9.59 0.25 -1.42
CA LEU A 95 -10.60 1.18 -0.90
C LEU A 95 -12.01 0.87 -1.41
N LEU A 96 -12.14 -0.11 -2.31
CA LEU A 96 -13.41 -0.54 -2.87
C LEU A 96 -14.06 -1.63 -2.02
N ASP A 97 -15.39 -1.73 -2.13
CA ASP A 97 -16.21 -2.72 -1.43
C ASP A 97 -17.03 -3.59 -2.39
N GLY A 98 -17.47 -4.74 -1.91
CA GLY A 98 -18.50 -5.58 -2.51
C GLY A 98 -18.24 -5.93 -3.98
N GLY A 99 -19.18 -5.53 -4.86
CA GLY A 99 -19.14 -5.82 -6.30
C GLY A 99 -18.01 -5.10 -7.03
N GLU A 100 -17.78 -3.82 -6.72
CA GLU A 100 -16.72 -3.01 -7.33
C GLU A 100 -15.33 -3.57 -6.99
N HIS A 101 -15.11 -3.96 -5.72
CA HIS A 101 -13.87 -4.63 -5.31
C HIS A 101 -13.63 -5.92 -6.09
N ARG A 102 -14.66 -6.78 -6.20
CA ARG A 102 -14.54 -8.06 -6.93
C ARG A 102 -14.22 -7.84 -8.41
N GLN A 103 -14.92 -6.90 -9.04
CA GLN A 103 -14.68 -6.54 -10.45
C GLN A 103 -13.25 -6.03 -10.65
N ARG A 104 -12.78 -5.10 -9.81
CA ARG A 104 -11.43 -4.56 -9.87
C ARG A 104 -10.39 -5.65 -9.67
N ARG A 105 -10.57 -6.50 -8.68
CA ARG A 105 -9.69 -7.63 -8.41
C ARG A 105 -9.60 -8.59 -9.61
N GLN A 106 -10.71 -8.87 -10.30
CA GLN A 106 -10.71 -9.72 -11.49
C GLN A 106 -9.87 -9.13 -12.64
N LEU A 107 -9.85 -7.81 -12.79
CA LEU A 107 -9.02 -7.14 -13.81
C LEU A 107 -7.52 -7.18 -13.45
N LEU A 108 -7.19 -7.12 -12.17
CA LEU A 108 -5.80 -7.11 -11.68
C LEU A 108 -5.17 -8.51 -11.61
N MET A 109 -5.92 -9.51 -11.15
CA MET A 109 -5.41 -10.85 -10.83
C MET A 109 -4.58 -11.51 -11.94
N PRO A 110 -4.92 -11.39 -13.25
CA PRO A 110 -4.12 -11.99 -14.32
C PRO A 110 -2.66 -11.51 -14.37
N GLN A 111 -2.39 -10.33 -13.82
CA GLN A 111 -1.04 -9.74 -13.81
C GLN A 111 -0.12 -10.38 -12.76
N PHE A 112 -0.69 -11.10 -11.79
CA PHE A 112 0.02 -11.69 -10.66
C PHE A 112 0.04 -13.22 -10.69
N HIS A 113 -0.24 -13.84 -11.85
CA HIS A 113 -0.30 -15.29 -11.99
C HIS A 113 0.50 -15.82 -13.17
N GLY A 114 0.85 -17.12 -13.10
CA GLY A 114 1.43 -17.88 -14.20
C GLY A 114 2.76 -17.35 -14.71
N ASP A 115 2.89 -17.21 -16.03
CA ASP A 115 4.12 -16.80 -16.69
C ASP A 115 4.57 -15.39 -16.37
N LYS A 116 3.65 -14.51 -15.93
CA LYS A 116 4.00 -13.14 -15.50
C LYS A 116 4.94 -13.15 -14.29
N ILE A 117 4.71 -14.02 -13.32
CA ILE A 117 5.59 -14.16 -12.14
C ILE A 117 7.00 -14.58 -12.57
N ARG A 118 7.13 -15.43 -13.59
CA ARG A 118 8.45 -15.82 -14.12
C ARG A 118 9.19 -14.62 -14.71
N VAL A 119 8.51 -13.80 -15.51
CA VAL A 119 9.10 -12.59 -16.10
C VAL A 119 9.56 -11.62 -15.01
N TYR A 120 8.74 -11.44 -13.95
CA TYR A 120 9.13 -10.59 -12.82
C TYR A 120 10.33 -11.17 -12.06
N THR A 121 10.39 -12.48 -11.89
CA THR A 121 11.55 -13.15 -11.26
C THR A 121 12.83 -12.90 -12.05
N GLU A 122 12.80 -13.02 -13.36
CA GLU A 122 13.95 -12.76 -14.24
C GLU A 122 14.40 -11.29 -14.16
N LEU A 123 13.44 -10.36 -14.13
CA LEU A 123 13.71 -8.93 -13.95
C LEU A 123 14.38 -8.65 -12.60
N ILE A 124 13.82 -9.18 -11.50
CA ILE A 124 14.37 -9.03 -10.15
C ILE A 124 15.81 -9.56 -10.11
N CYS A 125 16.05 -10.76 -10.65
CA CYS A 125 17.39 -11.35 -10.71
C CYS A 125 18.36 -10.49 -11.53
N LYS A 126 17.91 -9.89 -12.62
CA LYS A 126 18.73 -8.98 -13.43
C LYS A 126 19.11 -7.74 -12.65
N LEU A 127 18.12 -7.02 -12.12
CA LEU A 127 18.33 -5.78 -11.37
C LEU A 127 19.21 -5.99 -10.13
N THR A 128 19.02 -7.13 -9.44
CA THR A 128 19.86 -7.49 -8.30
C THR A 128 21.31 -7.72 -8.72
N ARG A 129 21.54 -8.45 -9.81
CA ARG A 129 22.90 -8.68 -10.33
C ARG A 129 23.57 -7.38 -10.76
N ASP A 130 22.84 -6.51 -11.46
CA ASP A 130 23.36 -5.23 -11.92
C ASP A 130 23.76 -4.34 -10.73
N LEU A 131 22.95 -4.32 -9.66
CA LEU A 131 23.25 -3.59 -8.44
C LEU A 131 24.48 -4.14 -7.72
N VAL A 132 24.53 -5.46 -7.49
CA VAL A 132 25.63 -6.13 -6.77
C VAL A 132 26.95 -6.02 -7.53
N ALA A 133 26.90 -6.01 -8.87
CA ALA A 133 28.10 -5.83 -9.70
C ALA A 133 28.76 -4.44 -9.50
N GLY A 134 28.02 -3.45 -9.01
CA GLY A 134 28.54 -2.14 -8.66
C GLY A 134 29.23 -2.06 -7.28
N TRP A 135 29.06 -3.06 -6.41
CA TRP A 135 29.62 -3.05 -5.06
C TRP A 135 31.14 -3.30 -5.07
N GLN A 136 31.83 -2.63 -4.17
CA GLN A 136 33.28 -2.78 -4.02
C GLN A 136 33.60 -3.51 -2.71
N VAL A 137 34.71 -4.25 -2.73
CA VAL A 137 35.23 -4.90 -1.51
C VAL A 137 35.62 -3.82 -0.47
N ASP A 138 35.28 -4.05 0.79
CA ASP A 138 35.51 -3.12 1.91
C ASP A 138 34.67 -1.81 1.87
N GLU A 139 33.70 -1.69 0.97
CA GLU A 139 32.74 -0.60 0.97
C GLU A 139 31.62 -0.83 1.99
N THR A 140 31.27 0.21 2.73
CA THR A 140 30.09 0.18 3.61
C THR A 140 28.86 0.62 2.82
N ILE A 141 27.90 -0.28 2.63
CA ILE A 141 26.66 -0.01 1.92
C ILE A 141 25.46 0.11 2.86
N ASN A 142 24.49 0.96 2.53
CA ASN A 142 23.17 0.97 3.16
C ASN A 142 22.28 -0.06 2.46
N LEU A 143 22.21 -1.28 3.01
CA LEU A 143 21.45 -2.37 2.39
C LEU A 143 19.97 -2.04 2.19
N ARG A 144 19.36 -1.31 3.13
CA ARG A 144 17.94 -0.92 2.99
C ARG A 144 17.70 -0.06 1.76
N GLU A 145 18.51 0.98 1.55
CA GLU A 145 18.39 1.85 0.36
C GLU A 145 18.60 1.07 -0.94
N GLN A 146 19.55 0.13 -0.94
CA GLN A 146 19.82 -0.72 -2.09
C GLN A 146 18.62 -1.64 -2.41
N MET A 147 18.00 -2.24 -1.39
CA MET A 147 16.82 -3.10 -1.59
C MET A 147 15.61 -2.27 -2.04
N GLN A 148 15.38 -1.10 -1.45
CA GLN A 148 14.33 -0.18 -1.90
C GLN A 148 14.54 0.27 -3.35
N SER A 149 15.77 0.51 -3.78
CA SER A 149 16.08 0.84 -5.17
C SER A 149 15.71 -0.29 -6.13
N ILE A 150 15.97 -1.56 -5.77
CA ILE A 150 15.54 -2.71 -6.56
C ILE A 150 14.02 -2.76 -6.63
N SER A 151 13.32 -2.74 -5.48
CA SER A 151 11.85 -2.82 -5.43
C SER A 151 11.21 -1.72 -6.28
N LEU A 152 11.70 -0.49 -6.15
CA LEU A 152 11.20 0.65 -6.90
C LEU A 152 11.45 0.50 -8.41
N SER A 153 12.62 0.01 -8.81
CA SER A 153 12.92 -0.24 -10.22
C SER A 153 12.05 -1.36 -10.79
N VAL A 154 11.81 -2.42 -10.02
CA VAL A 154 10.90 -3.52 -10.41
C VAL A 154 9.49 -2.98 -10.64
N ILE A 155 8.96 -2.21 -9.69
CA ILE A 155 7.58 -1.71 -9.81
C ILE A 155 7.42 -0.74 -10.98
N LEU A 156 8.36 0.19 -11.20
CA LEU A 156 8.31 1.12 -12.31
C LEU A 156 8.39 0.43 -13.67
N GLN A 157 9.22 -0.62 -13.78
CA GLN A 157 9.34 -1.40 -15.03
C GLN A 157 8.13 -2.30 -15.25
N THR A 158 7.60 -2.95 -14.23
CA THR A 158 6.46 -3.87 -14.36
C THR A 158 5.14 -3.13 -14.54
N VAL A 159 4.94 -2.02 -13.82
CA VAL A 159 3.68 -1.25 -13.87
C VAL A 159 3.61 -0.37 -15.11
N PHE A 160 4.67 0.36 -15.42
CA PHE A 160 4.67 1.34 -16.52
C PHE A 160 5.50 0.90 -17.73
N GLY A 161 6.34 -0.15 -17.60
CA GLY A 161 7.32 -0.48 -18.61
C GLY A 161 8.29 0.67 -18.89
N LEU A 162 8.60 1.46 -17.85
CA LEU A 162 9.59 2.52 -17.88
C LEU A 162 10.91 1.98 -17.34
N TYR A 163 11.97 2.03 -18.14
CA TYR A 163 13.27 1.48 -17.79
C TYR A 163 14.29 2.58 -17.49
N GLU A 164 14.20 3.73 -18.16
CA GLU A 164 15.11 4.87 -18.08
C GLU A 164 14.46 6.13 -18.66
N GLY A 165 15.13 7.26 -18.50
CA GLY A 165 14.73 8.54 -19.07
C GLY A 165 14.06 9.48 -18.06
N GLU A 166 13.84 10.71 -18.50
CA GLU A 166 13.39 11.81 -17.62
C GLU A 166 12.10 11.49 -16.86
N ARG A 167 11.12 10.86 -17.51
CA ARG A 167 9.84 10.51 -16.87
C ARG A 167 10.01 9.43 -15.79
N TYR A 168 10.88 8.44 -16.05
CA TYR A 168 11.24 7.43 -15.05
C TYR A 168 11.83 8.09 -13.82
N GLU A 169 12.83 8.94 -13.99
CA GLU A 169 13.52 9.64 -12.92
C GLU A 169 12.59 10.56 -12.12
N GLN A 170 11.72 11.30 -12.81
CA GLN A 170 10.74 12.19 -12.18
C GLN A 170 9.72 11.43 -11.33
N ILE A 171 9.14 10.35 -11.85
CA ILE A 171 8.18 9.51 -11.10
C ILE A 171 8.88 8.87 -9.92
N GLN A 172 10.07 8.30 -10.11
CA GLN A 172 10.88 7.69 -9.06
C GLN A 172 11.16 8.67 -7.91
N ALA A 173 11.69 9.85 -8.23
CA ALA A 173 12.03 10.86 -7.23
C ALA A 173 10.79 11.34 -6.45
N LYS A 174 9.66 11.57 -7.13
CA LYS A 174 8.43 12.02 -6.47
C LYS A 174 7.76 10.93 -5.67
N LEU A 175 7.81 9.69 -6.12
CA LEU A 175 7.28 8.55 -5.37
C LEU A 175 8.03 8.38 -4.03
N ILE A 176 9.36 8.42 -4.05
CA ILE A 176 10.18 8.38 -2.82
C ILE A 176 9.76 9.51 -1.86
N GLN A 177 9.58 10.74 -2.34
CA GLN A 177 9.17 11.88 -1.51
C GLN A 177 7.78 11.67 -0.90
N VAL A 178 6.81 11.20 -1.68
CA VAL A 178 5.45 10.92 -1.21
C VAL A 178 5.45 9.81 -0.15
N ILE A 179 6.17 8.70 -0.40
CA ILE A 179 6.21 7.56 0.53
C ILE A 179 7.01 7.89 1.79
N SER A 180 7.96 8.82 1.74
CA SER A 180 8.79 9.21 2.90
C SER A 180 7.97 9.64 4.11
N LEU A 181 6.68 9.99 3.96
CA LEU A 181 5.77 10.26 5.06
C LEU A 181 5.52 9.01 5.93
N THR A 182 5.69 7.81 5.39
CA THR A 182 5.49 6.54 6.12
C THR A 182 6.77 5.98 6.76
N GLU A 183 7.95 6.53 6.45
CA GLU A 183 9.25 5.98 6.83
C GLU A 183 9.58 6.03 8.33
N SER A 184 8.89 6.87 9.10
CA SER A 184 9.13 6.95 10.54
C SER A 184 7.83 7.04 11.32
N PRO A 185 7.80 6.53 12.57
CA PRO A 185 6.61 6.59 13.43
C PRO A 185 6.08 8.02 13.62
N VAL A 186 6.97 9.00 13.73
CA VAL A 186 6.59 10.41 13.87
C VAL A 186 5.94 10.94 12.60
N LYS A 187 6.50 10.66 11.43
CA LYS A 187 5.90 11.07 10.16
C LYS A 187 4.59 10.32 9.89
N SER A 188 4.55 9.01 10.13
CA SER A 188 3.34 8.20 9.92
C SER A 188 2.19 8.60 10.86
N SER A 189 2.47 9.24 12.02
CA SER A 189 1.44 9.75 12.92
C SER A 189 0.48 10.75 12.25
N PHE A 190 0.92 11.45 11.21
CA PHE A 190 0.05 12.33 10.40
C PHE A 190 -1.13 11.57 9.79
N LEU A 191 -1.00 10.28 9.53
CA LEU A 191 -2.08 9.46 8.99
C LEU A 191 -3.15 9.14 10.04
N PHE A 192 -2.73 9.00 11.30
CA PHE A 192 -3.61 8.62 12.40
C PHE A 192 -4.26 9.80 13.12
N ILE A 193 -3.72 11.01 12.94
CA ILE A 193 -4.16 12.22 13.65
C ILE A 193 -4.65 13.26 12.63
N PRO A 194 -5.97 13.29 12.32
CA PRO A 194 -6.52 14.21 11.30
C PRO A 194 -6.22 15.69 11.57
N ALA A 195 -6.09 16.10 12.83
CA ALA A 195 -5.73 17.47 13.20
C ALA A 195 -4.36 17.91 12.66
N LEU A 196 -3.45 16.96 12.37
CA LEU A 196 -2.15 17.23 11.77
C LEU A 196 -2.19 17.31 10.23
N GLN A 197 -3.31 16.91 9.62
CA GLN A 197 -3.52 16.90 8.16
C GLN A 197 -3.96 18.29 7.65
N GLN A 198 -3.27 19.33 8.08
CA GLN A 198 -3.58 20.70 7.66
C GLN A 198 -2.51 21.20 6.68
N ASP A 199 -2.97 21.74 5.56
CA ASP A 199 -2.07 22.43 4.62
C ASP A 199 -1.70 23.82 5.14
N LEU A 200 -0.59 23.88 5.84
CA LEU A 200 -0.02 25.13 6.33
C LEU A 200 1.08 25.69 5.39
N GLY A 201 1.09 25.25 4.14
CA GLY A 201 2.09 25.65 3.16
C GLY A 201 3.26 24.66 3.01
N ALA A 202 4.21 24.97 2.14
CA ALA A 202 5.34 24.09 1.79
C ALA A 202 6.33 23.85 2.96
N TRP A 203 6.26 24.63 4.03
CA TRP A 203 7.10 24.46 5.21
C TRP A 203 6.57 23.37 6.16
N SER A 204 5.26 23.04 6.10
CA SER A 204 4.67 21.98 6.91
C SER A 204 4.87 20.60 6.27
N PRO A 205 5.05 19.52 7.08
CA PRO A 205 5.21 18.16 6.55
C PRO A 205 4.03 17.73 5.67
N TRP A 206 2.80 17.99 6.12
CA TRP A 206 1.60 17.66 5.35
C TRP A 206 1.48 18.49 4.08
N GLY A 207 1.75 19.80 4.15
CA GLY A 207 1.73 20.66 2.99
C GLY A 207 2.79 20.27 1.94
N ARG A 208 3.98 19.82 2.34
CA ARG A 208 4.97 19.25 1.40
C ARG A 208 4.46 18.00 0.74
N PHE A 209 3.94 17.07 1.53
CA PHE A 209 3.34 15.85 1.02
C PHE A 209 2.27 16.13 -0.05
N LEU A 210 1.35 17.06 0.20
CA LEU A 210 0.30 17.42 -0.78
C LEU A 210 0.89 17.94 -2.10
N ARG A 211 1.94 18.75 -2.04
CA ARG A 211 2.59 19.28 -3.23
C ARG A 211 3.36 18.23 -4.01
N ASP A 212 4.08 17.36 -3.30
CA ASP A 212 4.79 16.25 -3.94
C ASP A 212 3.79 15.26 -4.56
N ARG A 213 2.68 15.00 -3.87
CA ARG A 213 1.58 14.18 -4.37
C ARG A 213 0.96 14.79 -5.64
N GLU A 214 0.67 16.08 -5.64
CA GLU A 214 0.13 16.79 -6.82
C GLU A 214 1.07 16.69 -8.04
N VAL A 215 2.37 16.79 -7.82
CA VAL A 215 3.35 16.61 -8.91
C VAL A 215 3.34 15.17 -9.42
N LEU A 216 3.34 14.19 -8.52
CA LEU A 216 3.26 12.77 -8.87
C LEU A 216 1.98 12.47 -9.66
N ASP A 217 0.83 12.97 -9.19
CA ASP A 217 -0.46 12.79 -9.86
C ASP A 217 -0.43 13.31 -11.30
N ARG A 218 0.12 14.50 -11.52
CA ARG A 218 0.28 15.07 -12.87
C ARG A 218 1.15 14.19 -13.77
N LEU A 219 2.23 13.64 -13.24
CA LEU A 219 3.11 12.73 -14.00
C LEU A 219 2.39 11.44 -14.37
N LEU A 220 1.61 10.86 -13.44
CA LEU A 220 0.85 9.64 -13.69
C LEU A 220 -0.29 9.85 -14.69
N TYR A 221 -1.05 10.95 -14.56
CA TYR A 221 -2.08 11.29 -15.55
C TYR A 221 -1.48 11.56 -16.94
N ALA A 222 -0.32 12.19 -17.01
CA ALA A 222 0.38 12.40 -18.29
C ALA A 222 0.80 11.07 -18.92
N GLU A 223 1.28 10.10 -18.10
CA GLU A 223 1.62 8.75 -18.59
C GLU A 223 0.38 7.99 -19.06
N ILE A 224 -0.72 8.03 -18.29
CA ILE A 224 -1.99 7.40 -18.67
C ILE A 224 -2.48 7.97 -20.02
N ALA A 225 -2.50 9.31 -20.16
CA ALA A 225 -2.97 9.96 -21.37
C ALA A 225 -2.08 9.64 -22.59
N ASP A 226 -0.76 9.59 -22.41
CA ASP A 226 0.18 9.21 -23.45
C ASP A 226 -0.02 7.75 -23.88
N ARG A 227 -0.17 6.85 -22.91
CA ARG A 227 -0.38 5.44 -23.15
C ARG A 227 -1.70 5.14 -23.85
N ARG A 228 -2.78 5.86 -23.52
CA ARG A 228 -4.06 5.74 -24.23
C ARG A 228 -3.96 6.18 -25.68
N ARG A 229 -3.24 7.28 -25.95
CA ARG A 229 -3.03 7.77 -27.34
C ARG A 229 -2.19 6.81 -28.17
N ASN A 230 -1.22 6.17 -27.53
CA ASN A 230 -0.21 5.30 -28.15
C ASN A 230 -0.38 3.85 -27.67
N TYR A 231 -1.62 3.37 -27.57
CA TYR A 231 -1.91 2.02 -27.10
C TYR A 231 -1.27 0.95 -27.98
N GLN A 232 -0.55 0.03 -27.38
CA GLN A 232 0.14 -1.08 -28.04
C GLN A 232 -0.36 -2.42 -27.49
N PRO A 233 -1.16 -3.22 -28.23
CA PRO A 233 -1.73 -4.48 -27.74
C PRO A 233 -0.69 -5.47 -27.22
N ASP A 234 0.50 -5.50 -27.84
CA ASP A 234 1.57 -6.46 -27.52
C ASP A 234 2.41 -6.08 -26.30
N ARG A 235 2.17 -4.90 -25.74
CA ARG A 235 2.90 -4.42 -24.58
C ARG A 235 2.38 -5.06 -23.30
N SER A 236 3.29 -5.53 -22.45
CA SER A 236 2.98 -6.42 -21.33
C SER A 236 3.02 -5.78 -19.93
N ASP A 237 3.31 -4.46 -19.84
CA ASP A 237 3.26 -3.74 -18.57
C ASP A 237 1.82 -3.60 -18.06
N ILE A 238 1.67 -3.48 -16.73
CA ILE A 238 0.36 -3.51 -16.07
C ILE A 238 -0.53 -2.36 -16.54
N LEU A 239 -0.01 -1.14 -16.66
CA LEU A 239 -0.78 0.01 -17.16
C LEU A 239 -1.39 -0.26 -18.52
N ASN A 240 -0.60 -0.77 -19.45
CA ASN A 240 -1.07 -1.07 -20.80
C ASN A 240 -2.17 -2.15 -20.81
N LEU A 241 -2.00 -3.18 -19.96
CA LEU A 241 -2.99 -4.24 -19.82
C LEU A 241 -4.29 -3.75 -19.17
N LEU A 242 -4.20 -2.87 -18.18
CA LEU A 242 -5.38 -2.27 -17.56
C LEU A 242 -6.14 -1.33 -18.51
N ILE A 243 -5.42 -0.57 -19.35
CA ILE A 243 -6.04 0.27 -20.39
C ILE A 243 -6.81 -0.59 -21.40
N GLY A 244 -6.30 -1.76 -21.76
CA GLY A 244 -6.94 -2.69 -22.68
C GLY A 244 -8.04 -3.56 -22.04
N SER A 245 -8.10 -3.60 -20.70
CA SER A 245 -9.07 -4.44 -19.99
C SER A 245 -10.48 -3.87 -20.05
N LYS A 246 -11.46 -4.77 -20.03
CA LYS A 246 -12.89 -4.41 -20.00
C LYS A 246 -13.61 -5.25 -18.96
N ASP A 247 -14.61 -4.64 -18.33
CA ASP A 247 -15.51 -5.33 -17.44
C ASP A 247 -16.51 -6.23 -18.21
N ALA A 248 -17.41 -6.90 -17.49
CA ALA A 248 -18.42 -7.77 -18.08
C ALA A 248 -19.41 -7.01 -18.99
N GLU A 249 -19.58 -5.73 -18.76
CA GLU A 249 -20.44 -4.81 -19.52
C GLU A 249 -19.69 -4.19 -20.72
N GLY A 250 -18.39 -4.44 -20.88
CA GLY A 250 -17.55 -3.95 -21.97
C GLY A 250 -16.92 -2.57 -21.71
N ASN A 251 -17.04 -2.01 -20.50
CA ASN A 251 -16.46 -0.71 -20.15
C ASN A 251 -14.99 -0.86 -19.74
N GLY A 252 -14.17 0.07 -20.16
CA GLY A 252 -12.78 0.20 -19.68
C GLY A 252 -12.69 1.04 -18.41
N MET A 253 -11.55 0.94 -17.72
CA MET A 253 -11.25 1.79 -16.56
C MET A 253 -11.12 3.26 -16.97
N SER A 254 -11.70 4.17 -16.19
CA SER A 254 -11.49 5.61 -16.31
C SER A 254 -10.06 6.02 -15.92
N ASP A 255 -9.65 7.25 -16.25
CA ASP A 255 -8.32 7.74 -15.88
C ASP A 255 -8.13 7.84 -14.36
N ILE A 256 -9.19 8.18 -13.61
CA ILE A 256 -9.16 8.22 -12.14
C ILE A 256 -8.98 6.81 -11.57
N GLU A 257 -9.68 5.83 -12.10
CA GLU A 257 -9.54 4.44 -11.66
C GLU A 257 -8.15 3.88 -11.97
N LEU A 258 -7.63 4.15 -13.16
CA LEU A 258 -6.25 3.78 -13.51
C LEU A 258 -5.26 4.45 -12.59
N HIS A 259 -5.38 5.75 -12.38
CA HIS A 259 -4.49 6.52 -11.50
C HIS A 259 -4.46 5.94 -10.09
N ASP A 260 -5.61 5.72 -9.47
CA ASP A 260 -5.71 5.25 -8.08
C ASP A 260 -5.23 3.80 -7.95
N GLU A 261 -5.42 2.99 -9.00
CA GLU A 261 -4.87 1.63 -9.04
C GLU A 261 -3.35 1.63 -9.18
N LEU A 262 -2.81 2.49 -10.05
CA LEU A 262 -1.35 2.67 -10.19
C LEU A 262 -0.74 3.15 -8.87
N MET A 263 -1.37 4.09 -8.16
CA MET A 263 -0.92 4.52 -6.84
C MET A 263 -0.94 3.38 -5.83
N THR A 264 -1.97 2.53 -5.88
CA THR A 264 -2.06 1.34 -5.02
C THR A 264 -0.89 0.38 -5.29
N LEU A 265 -0.59 0.09 -6.56
CA LEU A 265 0.51 -0.78 -6.95
C LEU A 265 1.88 -0.21 -6.59
N LEU A 266 2.08 1.09 -6.82
CA LEU A 266 3.33 1.78 -6.48
C LEU A 266 3.58 1.78 -4.98
N PHE A 267 2.54 2.07 -4.19
CA PHE A 267 2.64 2.07 -2.74
C PHE A 267 2.91 0.66 -2.18
N ALA A 268 2.21 -0.36 -2.70
CA ALA A 268 2.40 -1.74 -2.25
C ALA A 268 3.73 -2.36 -2.68
N GLY A 269 4.30 -1.93 -3.80
CA GLY A 269 5.51 -2.52 -4.38
C GLY A 269 6.82 -1.77 -4.08
N HIS A 270 6.75 -0.70 -3.27
CA HIS A 270 7.93 0.09 -2.91
C HIS A 270 8.79 -0.57 -1.82
N GLU A 271 8.19 -1.36 -0.92
CA GLU A 271 8.87 -2.05 0.19
C GLU A 271 9.33 -3.47 -0.18
#